data_b3c669dde6466a9861ec50d9596fc042
#
_entry.id   b3c669dde6466a9861ec50d9596fc042
#
_cell.length_a   1.000
_cell.length_b   1.000
_cell.length_c   1.000
_cell.angle_alpha   90.00
_cell.angle_beta   90.00
_cell.angle_gamma   90.00
#
_symmetry.space_group_name_H-M   'P 1'
#
loop_
_entity.id
_entity.type
_entity.pdbx_description
1 polymer ?
#
loop_
_entity_poly.entity_id
_entity_poly.type
_entity_poly.pdbx_seq_one_letter_code
_entity_poly.pdbx_strand_id
1 'polypeptide(L)'
;MRRRRVRLAYSVIAMVLFSAAGVLAQMPGMEPPEKPAKVAASAPVGGTNLASQEPAQTADAEDLMEDAMLVLRYWNRFMGPESPYRSLVLVILTLLILINLKAYLTRAMKRKLRDHAFLEENATSFLKVWNGSWKFIITILVIMAMSGSLRLLGLTAGFFGMMLGWSLQQPVTGIAAWLMIILKKPFKIGDRVIIAGITGDVTGITLTHVILNQVGGSIGGEEKSGRGILIPNAILFQNTIINYTLDQEYMLDEVPVRLTFDSDWNRAKELMVAAAAEVTKDIIVKTGEEPFIRAEFLDWGILVRLRYKTIPAKRQELSTYIIEILLREFGKEYPRVRFATPSQTIRYRPDVGANGTSRTLSSERDL
;
A
#
# COMPACT_ATOMS: atom_id res chain seq x y z
N MET A 1 32.63 2.29 30.32
CA MET A 1 32.62 2.44 28.84
C MET A 1 31.39 3.15 28.27
N ARG A 2 30.18 3.03 28.83
CA ARG A 2 28.96 3.68 28.33
C ARG A 2 28.97 5.21 28.40
N ARG A 3 29.52 5.83 29.43
CA ARG A 3 29.61 7.29 29.59
C ARG A 3 30.58 8.00 28.62
N ARG A 4 31.68 7.34 28.19
CA ARG A 4 32.57 7.88 27.15
C ARG A 4 31.94 7.91 25.77
N ARG A 5 31.13 6.90 25.42
CA ARG A 5 30.41 6.84 24.12
C ARG A 5 29.30 7.90 24.01
N VAL A 6 28.65 8.21 25.12
CA VAL A 6 27.62 9.26 25.16
C VAL A 6 28.27 10.65 25.02
N ARG A 7 29.40 10.94 25.67
CA ARG A 7 30.12 12.19 25.49
C ARG A 7 30.66 12.41 24.08
N LEU A 8 31.15 11.34 23.43
CA LEU A 8 31.59 11.41 22.01
C LEU A 8 30.39 11.69 21.06
N ALA A 9 29.24 11.07 21.31
CA ALA A 9 28.03 11.33 20.52
C ALA A 9 27.52 12.79 20.70
N TYR A 10 27.54 13.32 21.91
CA TYR A 10 27.19 14.74 22.16
C TYR A 10 28.18 15.70 21.51
N SER A 11 29.48 15.41 21.52
CA SER A 11 30.50 16.23 20.85
C SER A 11 30.30 16.25 19.34
N VAL A 12 29.94 15.10 18.72
CA VAL A 12 29.66 15.01 17.28
C VAL A 12 28.36 15.74 16.93
N ILE A 13 27.31 15.61 17.74
CA ILE A 13 26.05 16.31 17.54
C ILE A 13 26.23 17.84 17.73
N ALA A 14 26.96 18.27 18.73
CA ALA A 14 27.29 19.67 18.92
C ALA A 14 28.09 20.23 17.75
N MET A 15 29.05 19.46 17.22
CA MET A 15 29.87 19.85 16.06
C MET A 15 29.01 19.93 14.75
N VAL A 16 28.03 19.06 14.57
CA VAL A 16 27.10 19.08 13.43
C VAL A 16 26.11 20.24 13.55
N LEU A 17 25.59 20.51 14.74
CA LEU A 17 24.71 21.67 15.02
C LEU A 17 25.44 22.99 14.85
N PHE A 18 26.71 23.06 15.24
CA PHE A 18 27.54 24.25 15.05
C PHE A 18 27.91 24.49 13.57
N SER A 19 28.09 23.42 12.79
CA SER A 19 28.28 23.52 11.34
C SER A 19 27.01 24.05 10.62
N ALA A 20 25.83 23.64 11.07
CA ALA A 20 24.55 24.14 10.55
C ALA A 20 24.33 25.64 10.88
N ALA A 21 24.72 26.09 12.08
CA ALA A 21 24.66 27.51 12.47
C ALA A 21 25.61 28.39 11.65
N GLY A 22 26.79 27.88 11.27
CA GLY A 22 27.74 28.59 10.41
C GLY A 22 27.23 28.75 8.95
N VAL A 23 26.44 27.81 8.47
CA VAL A 23 25.77 27.90 7.14
C VAL A 23 24.60 28.89 7.15
N LEU A 24 23.87 28.99 8.26
CA LEU A 24 22.79 29.96 8.45
C LEU A 24 23.34 31.42 8.56
N ALA A 25 24.53 31.62 9.12
CA ALA A 25 25.18 32.94 9.21
C ALA A 25 25.70 33.46 7.85
N GLN A 26 25.73 32.65 6.80
CA GLN A 26 26.16 33.04 5.43
C GLN A 26 25.00 33.28 4.47
N MET A 27 23.73 33.23 4.92
CA MET A 27 22.60 33.59 4.05
C MET A 27 22.55 35.12 3.85
N PRO A 28 22.51 35.60 2.60
CA PRO A 28 22.38 37.03 2.34
C PRO A 28 21.03 37.54 2.88
N GLY A 29 21.04 38.39 3.87
CA GLY A 29 19.84 39.00 4.46
C GLY A 29 19.72 38.86 5.99
N MET A 30 20.64 38.20 6.69
CA MET A 30 20.72 38.25 8.15
C MET A 30 21.85 39.17 8.58
N GLU A 31 21.52 40.42 8.95
CA GLU A 31 22.44 41.30 9.66
C GLU A 31 22.73 40.70 11.06
N PRO A 32 24.00 40.73 11.50
CA PRO A 32 24.34 40.30 12.84
C PRO A 32 23.68 41.25 13.86
N PRO A 33 23.23 40.75 15.02
CA PRO A 33 22.60 41.58 16.04
C PRO A 33 23.54 42.70 16.45
N GLU A 34 23.02 43.95 16.44
CA GLU A 34 23.72 45.14 16.87
C GLU A 34 24.35 44.96 18.27
N LYS A 35 25.59 45.39 18.41
CA LYS A 35 26.28 45.41 19.71
C LYS A 35 25.46 46.26 20.69
N PRO A 36 25.20 45.78 21.90
CA PRO A 36 24.52 46.58 22.92
C PRO A 36 25.35 47.85 23.16
N ALA A 37 24.70 49.01 23.02
CA ALA A 37 25.29 50.32 23.26
C ALA A 37 25.86 50.39 24.69
N LYS A 38 27.11 50.81 24.77
CA LYS A 38 27.74 51.16 26.08
C LYS A 38 26.88 52.20 26.74
N VAL A 39 26.19 51.83 27.81
CA VAL A 39 25.56 52.81 28.73
C VAL A 39 26.66 53.53 29.45
N ALA A 40 26.73 54.85 29.23
CA ALA A 40 27.66 55.72 29.89
C ALA A 40 27.38 55.75 31.42
N ALA A 41 28.40 55.42 32.19
CA ALA A 41 28.38 55.54 33.65
C ALA A 41 28.22 56.96 34.06
N SER A 42 27.14 57.35 34.74
CA SER A 42 27.02 58.54 35.56
C SER A 42 27.41 58.22 37.02
N ALA A 43 28.27 59.03 37.58
CA ALA A 43 28.95 58.90 38.86
C ALA A 43 28.01 59.04 40.10
N PRO A 44 28.53 58.88 41.32
CA PRO A 44 27.84 58.17 42.40
C PRO A 44 27.22 59.06 43.45
N VAL A 45 26.22 58.63 44.15
CA VAL A 45 25.81 59.15 45.45
C VAL A 45 25.53 58.00 46.42
N GLY A 46 26.38 57.97 47.48
CA GLY A 46 26.01 57.64 48.84
C GLY A 46 25.61 56.20 49.20
N GLY A 47 26.59 55.51 49.78
CA GLY A 47 26.57 54.78 51.03
C GLY A 47 25.43 53.78 51.32
N THR A 48 25.78 52.52 51.39
CA THR A 48 25.67 51.69 52.62
C THR A 48 26.17 50.26 52.30
N ASN A 49 27.02 49.78 53.22
CA ASN A 49 27.58 48.44 53.26
C ASN A 49 26.48 47.35 53.31
N LEU A 50 26.51 46.41 52.39
CA LEU A 50 26.13 45.05 52.67
C LEU A 50 27.05 44.09 51.87
N ALA A 51 27.73 43.28 52.67
CA ALA A 51 28.79 42.40 52.29
C ALA A 51 28.43 41.34 51.37
N SER A 52 29.33 41.12 50.41
CA SER A 52 29.84 39.83 49.93
C SER A 52 28.85 38.63 49.75
N GLN A 53 28.44 38.38 48.49
CA GLN A 53 28.38 37.07 47.92
C GLN A 53 27.95 37.16 46.42
N GLU A 54 28.95 37.41 45.52
CA GLU A 54 28.93 36.95 44.14
C GLU A 54 30.24 37.35 43.43
N PRO A 55 31.15 36.40 43.27
CA PRO A 55 31.98 36.40 42.06
C PRO A 55 32.27 35.02 41.47
N ALA A 56 31.59 33.92 41.90
CA ALA A 56 31.96 32.60 41.40
C ALA A 56 31.22 32.16 40.13
N GLN A 57 30.01 32.66 39.85
CA GLN A 57 29.23 32.25 38.66
C GLN A 57 29.55 33.05 37.39
N THR A 58 30.09 34.26 37.51
CA THR A 58 30.46 35.07 36.34
C THR A 58 31.81 34.66 35.75
N ALA A 59 32.75 34.20 36.59
CA ALA A 59 34.05 33.70 36.13
C ALA A 59 33.92 32.41 35.28
N ASP A 60 33.07 31.47 35.71
CA ASP A 60 32.83 30.25 34.95
C ASP A 60 32.14 30.50 33.57
N ALA A 61 31.32 31.54 33.47
CA ALA A 61 30.66 31.93 32.23
C ALA A 61 31.60 32.66 31.26
N GLU A 62 32.52 33.48 31.78
CA GLU A 62 33.55 34.17 31.00
C GLU A 62 34.59 33.18 30.46
N ASP A 63 35.05 32.25 31.28
CA ASP A 63 35.95 31.15 30.84
C ASP A 63 35.33 30.28 29.78
N LEU A 64 34.04 29.89 29.92
CA LEU A 64 33.31 29.13 28.91
C LEU A 64 33.12 29.89 27.58
N MET A 65 32.95 31.20 27.66
CA MET A 65 32.86 32.07 26.48
C MET A 65 34.21 32.24 25.78
N GLU A 66 35.30 32.34 26.55
CA GLU A 66 36.66 32.43 26.02
C GLU A 66 37.06 31.12 25.33
N ASP A 67 36.76 29.97 25.93
CA ASP A 67 36.95 28.65 25.34
C ASP A 67 36.14 28.47 24.08
N ALA A 68 34.87 28.90 24.06
CA ALA A 68 34.05 28.89 22.90
C ALA A 68 34.58 29.79 21.77
N MET A 69 35.09 30.97 22.09
CA MET A 69 35.72 31.87 21.11
C MET A 69 37.03 31.30 20.55
N LEU A 70 37.82 30.66 21.39
CA LEU A 70 39.02 29.94 20.92
C LEU A 70 38.69 28.84 19.95
N VAL A 71 37.69 28.01 20.27
CA VAL A 71 37.18 26.96 19.37
C VAL A 71 36.70 27.57 18.05
N LEU A 72 35.96 28.68 18.09
CA LEU A 72 35.48 29.41 16.90
C LEU A 72 36.62 29.97 16.03
N ARG A 73 37.71 30.52 16.64
CA ARG A 73 38.89 31.00 15.93
C ARG A 73 39.65 29.88 15.26
N TYR A 74 39.86 28.74 15.95
CA TYR A 74 40.47 27.56 15.36
C TYR A 74 39.61 26.98 14.23
N TRP A 75 38.26 26.93 14.42
CA TRP A 75 37.34 26.49 13.40
C TRP A 75 37.41 27.38 12.14
N ASN A 76 37.38 28.70 12.29
CA ASN A 76 37.46 29.63 11.19
C ASN A 76 38.82 29.55 10.45
N ARG A 77 39.90 29.25 11.17
CA ARG A 77 41.24 29.09 10.58
C ARG A 77 41.30 27.83 9.66
N PHE A 78 40.59 26.74 10.02
CA PHE A 78 40.63 25.49 9.26
C PHE A 78 39.47 25.36 8.27
N MET A 79 38.29 25.94 8.53
CA MET A 79 37.09 25.81 7.73
C MET A 79 36.68 27.10 7.02
N GLY A 80 37.34 28.21 7.26
CA GLY A 80 37.08 29.49 6.61
C GLY A 80 37.18 29.39 5.08
N PRO A 81 36.46 30.24 4.32
CA PRO A 81 36.40 30.13 2.84
C PRO A 81 37.78 30.29 2.19
N GLU A 82 38.73 30.98 2.83
CA GLU A 82 40.09 31.23 2.34
C GLU A 82 41.13 30.23 2.88
N SER A 83 40.73 29.26 3.71
CA SER A 83 41.68 28.34 4.33
C SER A 83 42.20 27.34 3.29
N PRO A 84 43.53 27.19 3.15
CA PRO A 84 44.14 26.19 2.26
C PRO A 84 43.89 24.77 2.75
N TYR A 85 43.53 24.57 4.01
CA TYR A 85 43.28 23.27 4.63
C TYR A 85 41.82 22.83 4.55
N ARG A 86 40.90 23.69 4.07
CA ARG A 86 39.47 23.42 4.02
C ARG A 86 39.10 22.13 3.28
N SER A 87 39.67 21.93 2.11
CA SER A 87 39.43 20.71 1.32
C SER A 87 39.86 19.47 2.05
N LEU A 88 41.02 19.51 2.70
CA LEU A 88 41.58 18.38 3.43
C LEU A 88 40.73 18.06 4.68
N VAL A 89 40.30 19.06 5.43
CA VAL A 89 39.39 18.89 6.58
C VAL A 89 38.07 18.30 6.15
N LEU A 90 37.48 18.79 5.03
CA LEU A 90 36.23 18.27 4.49
C LEU A 90 36.37 16.80 4.07
N VAL A 91 37.47 16.43 3.41
CA VAL A 91 37.75 15.04 3.03
C VAL A 91 37.82 14.14 4.24
N ILE A 92 38.59 14.52 5.27
CA ILE A 92 38.74 13.73 6.49
C ILE A 92 37.39 13.58 7.21
N LEU A 93 36.62 14.67 7.37
CA LEU A 93 35.32 14.65 8.02
C LEU A 93 34.33 13.76 7.26
N THR A 94 34.27 13.91 5.93
CA THR A 94 33.41 13.10 5.07
C THR A 94 33.75 11.60 5.17
N LEU A 95 35.07 11.27 5.14
CA LEU A 95 35.52 9.89 5.32
C LEU A 95 35.14 9.32 6.68
N LEU A 96 35.34 10.06 7.76
CA LEU A 96 34.98 9.61 9.11
C LEU A 96 33.48 9.33 9.23
N ILE A 97 32.65 10.23 8.73
CA ILE A 97 31.18 10.07 8.73
C ILE A 97 30.77 8.84 7.93
N LEU A 98 31.27 8.69 6.71
CA LEU A 98 30.90 7.59 5.81
C LEU A 98 31.38 6.23 6.29
N ILE A 99 32.59 6.13 6.86
CA ILE A 99 33.11 4.88 7.42
C ILE A 99 32.28 4.44 8.64
N ASN A 100 31.93 5.38 9.52
CA ASN A 100 31.08 5.08 10.68
C ASN A 100 29.67 4.68 10.25
N LEU A 101 29.07 5.42 9.30
CA LEU A 101 27.76 5.09 8.75
C LEU A 101 27.76 3.70 8.09
N LYS A 102 28.75 3.42 7.23
CA LYS A 102 28.94 2.09 6.63
C LYS A 102 29.02 1.00 7.70
N ALA A 103 29.87 1.20 8.72
CA ALA A 103 30.07 0.23 9.78
C ALA A 103 28.77 -0.02 10.58
N TYR A 104 28.00 1.04 10.88
CA TYR A 104 26.71 0.94 11.55
C TYR A 104 25.70 0.16 10.73
N LEU A 105 25.48 0.55 9.46
CA LEU A 105 24.53 -0.10 8.57
C LEU A 105 24.90 -1.55 8.29
N THR A 106 26.20 -1.85 8.07
CA THR A 106 26.67 -3.22 7.84
C THR A 106 26.47 -4.10 9.08
N ARG A 107 26.67 -3.57 10.31
CA ARG A 107 26.39 -4.32 11.55
C ARG A 107 24.91 -4.60 11.73
N ALA A 108 24.05 -3.60 11.48
CA ALA A 108 22.60 -3.74 11.57
C ALA A 108 22.09 -4.80 10.59
N MET A 109 22.58 -4.77 9.35
CA MET A 109 22.20 -5.69 8.30
C MET A 109 22.68 -7.14 8.58
N LYS A 110 23.93 -7.30 9.01
CA LYS A 110 24.46 -8.63 9.39
C LYS A 110 23.68 -9.27 10.53
N ARG A 111 23.13 -8.49 11.48
CA ARG A 111 22.26 -9.01 12.54
C ARG A 111 20.97 -9.57 11.94
N LYS A 112 20.28 -8.82 11.07
CA LYS A 112 19.04 -9.27 10.43
C LYS A 112 19.24 -10.48 9.50
N LEU A 113 20.33 -10.51 8.73
CA LEU A 113 20.64 -11.65 7.83
C LEU A 113 20.91 -12.95 8.61
N ARG A 114 21.42 -12.88 9.82
CA ARG A 114 21.68 -14.04 10.67
C ARG A 114 20.42 -14.61 11.34
N ASP A 115 19.43 -13.75 11.61
CA ASP A 115 18.17 -14.14 12.24
C ASP A 115 17.18 -14.81 11.25
N HIS A 116 17.36 -14.59 9.95
CA HIS A 116 16.64 -15.28 8.89
C HIS A 116 17.62 -16.23 8.20
N ALA A 117 17.29 -17.52 8.12
CA ALA A 117 18.09 -18.57 7.47
C ALA A 117 18.21 -18.30 5.95
N PHE A 118 18.86 -17.20 5.59
CA PHE A 118 19.28 -16.93 4.21
C PHE A 118 20.39 -17.90 3.87
N LEU A 119 20.24 -18.58 2.73
CA LEU A 119 21.29 -19.41 2.17
C LEU A 119 22.61 -18.63 2.19
N GLU A 120 23.64 -19.15 2.84
CA GLU A 120 24.95 -18.49 3.06
C GLU A 120 25.55 -17.91 1.76
N GLU A 121 25.33 -18.57 0.64
CA GLU A 121 25.78 -18.16 -0.68
C GLU A 121 25.17 -16.81 -1.14
N ASN A 122 23.88 -16.60 -0.93
CA ASN A 122 23.19 -15.34 -1.27
C ASN A 122 23.66 -14.20 -0.36
N ALA A 123 23.91 -14.48 0.92
CA ALA A 123 24.39 -13.48 1.87
C ALA A 123 25.80 -12.99 1.54
N THR A 124 26.68 -13.87 1.09
CA THR A 124 28.06 -13.50 0.69
C THR A 124 28.07 -12.66 -0.58
N SER A 125 27.29 -13.02 -1.59
CA SER A 125 27.15 -12.27 -2.83
C SER A 125 26.56 -10.87 -2.59
N PHE A 126 25.53 -10.78 -1.75
CA PHE A 126 24.96 -9.50 -1.35
C PHE A 126 25.97 -8.60 -0.63
N LEU A 127 26.77 -9.16 0.29
CA LEU A 127 27.81 -8.39 1.01
C LEU A 127 28.93 -7.92 0.08
N LYS A 128 29.26 -8.64 -0.99
CA LYS A 128 30.23 -8.19 -2.02
C LYS A 128 29.69 -6.96 -2.75
N VAL A 129 28.46 -7.03 -3.24
CA VAL A 129 27.79 -5.90 -3.91
C VAL A 129 27.68 -4.69 -2.97
N TRP A 130 27.23 -4.91 -1.73
CA TRP A 130 27.15 -3.88 -0.69
C TRP A 130 28.46 -3.16 -0.45
N ASN A 131 29.55 -3.91 -0.29
CA ASN A 131 30.88 -3.33 -0.10
C ASN A 131 31.39 -2.61 -1.35
N GLY A 132 31.06 -3.11 -2.55
CA GLY A 132 31.38 -2.45 -3.82
C GLY A 132 30.69 -1.10 -3.95
N SER A 133 29.37 -1.07 -3.69
CA SER A 133 28.57 0.16 -3.72
C SER A 133 29.10 1.22 -2.74
N TRP A 134 29.47 0.83 -1.51
CA TRP A 134 30.06 1.75 -0.54
C TRP A 134 31.42 2.29 -0.98
N LYS A 135 32.27 1.47 -1.59
CA LYS A 135 33.54 1.96 -2.14
C LYS A 135 33.31 3.02 -3.21
N PHE A 136 32.38 2.78 -4.12
CA PHE A 136 32.01 3.72 -5.19
C PHE A 136 31.49 5.04 -4.63
N ILE A 137 30.53 5.01 -3.69
CA ILE A 137 29.97 6.18 -3.04
C ILE A 137 31.06 6.98 -2.32
N ILE A 138 31.90 6.32 -1.52
CA ILE A 138 32.98 6.98 -0.78
C ILE A 138 33.95 7.65 -1.76
N THR A 139 34.33 6.99 -2.84
CA THR A 139 35.27 7.54 -3.86
C THR A 139 34.71 8.82 -4.47
N ILE A 140 33.45 8.81 -4.92
CA ILE A 140 32.81 10.00 -5.49
C ILE A 140 32.75 11.16 -4.48
N LEU A 141 32.28 10.88 -3.26
CA LEU A 141 32.15 11.91 -2.24
C LEU A 141 33.50 12.49 -1.79
N VAL A 142 34.57 11.68 -1.78
CA VAL A 142 35.92 12.16 -1.49
C VAL A 142 36.43 13.05 -2.62
N ILE A 143 36.27 12.66 -3.88
CA ILE A 143 36.66 13.51 -5.04
C ILE A 143 35.94 14.83 -4.97
N MET A 144 34.66 14.84 -4.61
CA MET A 144 33.87 16.05 -4.49
C MET A 144 34.29 16.91 -3.28
N ALA A 145 34.63 16.29 -2.15
CA ALA A 145 35.13 16.98 -0.98
C ALA A 145 36.50 17.65 -1.24
N MET A 146 37.33 17.08 -2.12
CA MET A 146 38.59 17.68 -2.55
C MET A 146 38.43 19.01 -3.28
N SER A 147 37.28 19.28 -3.90
CA SER A 147 37.00 20.58 -4.53
C SER A 147 36.93 21.76 -3.53
N GLY A 148 36.89 21.47 -2.24
CA GLY A 148 36.78 22.47 -1.14
C GLY A 148 35.46 23.25 -1.13
N SER A 149 34.54 22.98 -2.06
CA SER A 149 33.29 23.71 -2.22
C SER A 149 32.13 23.02 -1.50
N LEU A 150 31.70 23.59 -0.37
CA LEU A 150 30.49 23.14 0.35
C LEU A 150 29.23 23.26 -0.50
N ARG A 151 29.18 24.26 -1.40
CA ARG A 151 28.07 24.47 -2.33
C ARG A 151 27.93 23.30 -3.30
N LEU A 152 29.05 22.83 -3.87
CA LEU A 152 29.06 21.70 -4.79
C LEU A 152 28.68 20.41 -4.07
N LEU A 153 29.18 20.18 -2.85
CA LEU A 153 28.77 19.04 -2.01
C LEU A 153 27.27 19.06 -1.73
N GLY A 154 26.71 20.23 -1.38
CA GLY A 154 25.29 20.38 -1.14
C GLY A 154 24.43 20.11 -2.37
N LEU A 155 24.78 20.65 -3.53
CA LEU A 155 24.05 20.44 -4.78
C LEU A 155 24.04 18.96 -5.20
N THR A 156 25.17 18.30 -5.13
CA THR A 156 25.28 16.89 -5.50
C THR A 156 24.66 15.96 -4.50
N ALA A 157 24.78 16.23 -3.18
CA ALA A 157 24.04 15.48 -2.16
C ALA A 157 22.53 15.63 -2.37
N GLY A 158 22.05 16.82 -2.72
CA GLY A 158 20.66 17.08 -3.09
C GLY A 158 20.21 16.29 -4.31
N PHE A 159 21.03 16.27 -5.38
CA PHE A 159 20.75 15.48 -6.58
C PHE A 159 20.69 13.98 -6.30
N PHE A 160 21.65 13.44 -5.57
CA PHE A 160 21.63 12.03 -5.13
C PHE A 160 20.44 11.73 -4.22
N GLY A 161 20.09 12.64 -3.31
CA GLY A 161 18.91 12.53 -2.46
C GLY A 161 17.62 12.43 -3.26
N MET A 162 17.47 13.28 -4.29
CA MET A 162 16.33 13.26 -5.20
C MET A 162 16.26 11.93 -5.97
N MET A 163 17.38 11.47 -6.52
CA MET A 163 17.46 10.21 -7.28
C MET A 163 17.13 9.00 -6.39
N LEU A 164 17.64 8.96 -5.15
CA LEU A 164 17.31 7.92 -4.17
C LEU A 164 15.84 8.01 -3.74
N GLY A 165 15.32 9.21 -3.53
CA GLY A 165 13.90 9.42 -3.21
C GLY A 165 12.98 8.85 -4.29
N TRP A 166 13.30 9.09 -5.54
CA TRP A 166 12.56 8.54 -6.69
C TRP A 166 12.65 7.00 -6.74
N SER A 167 13.85 6.45 -6.55
CA SER A 167 14.06 4.99 -6.52
C SER A 167 13.32 4.30 -5.37
N LEU A 168 13.16 4.98 -4.24
CA LEU A 168 12.47 4.45 -3.06
C LEU A 168 10.97 4.74 -3.05
N GLN A 169 10.43 5.45 -4.03
CA GLN A 169 9.03 5.84 -4.08
C GLN A 169 8.09 4.63 -3.94
N GLN A 170 8.30 3.58 -4.72
CA GLN A 170 7.45 2.38 -4.69
C GLN A 170 7.48 1.64 -3.34
N PRO A 171 8.64 1.33 -2.74
CA PRO A 171 8.70 0.75 -1.41
C PRO A 171 8.02 1.60 -0.34
N VAL A 172 8.22 2.93 -0.36
CA VAL A 172 7.60 3.85 0.60
C VAL A 172 6.09 3.89 0.43
N THR A 173 5.59 3.93 -0.81
CA THR A 173 4.16 3.84 -1.13
C THR A 173 3.58 2.52 -0.64
N GLY A 174 4.30 1.40 -0.77
CA GLY A 174 3.87 0.10 -0.24
C GLY A 174 3.69 0.09 1.28
N ILE A 175 4.62 0.71 2.01
CA ILE A 175 4.52 0.85 3.48
C ILE A 175 3.34 1.76 3.86
N ALA A 176 3.14 2.87 3.15
CA ALA A 176 2.01 3.77 3.38
C ALA A 176 0.68 3.07 3.12
N ALA A 177 0.59 2.22 2.08
CA ALA A 177 -0.58 1.42 1.80
C ALA A 177 -0.86 0.37 2.90
N TRP A 178 0.18 -0.29 3.40
CA TRP A 178 0.05 -1.19 4.55
C TRP A 178 -0.51 -0.46 5.78
N LEU A 179 0.02 0.73 6.08
CA LEU A 179 -0.47 1.55 7.19
C LEU A 179 -1.95 1.94 6.99
N MET A 180 -2.33 2.30 5.76
CA MET A 180 -3.73 2.57 5.41
C MET A 180 -4.63 1.35 5.68
N ILE A 181 -4.20 0.14 5.29
CA ILE A 181 -4.97 -1.09 5.55
C ILE A 181 -5.19 -1.28 7.05
N ILE A 182 -4.13 -1.13 7.87
CA ILE A 182 -4.20 -1.32 9.32
C ILE A 182 -5.11 -0.29 9.99
N LEU A 183 -5.04 0.99 9.58
CA LEU A 183 -5.81 2.07 10.18
C LEU A 183 -7.25 2.13 9.68
N LYS A 184 -7.47 2.05 8.37
CA LYS A 184 -8.80 2.21 7.74
C LYS A 184 -9.54 0.91 7.54
N LYS A 185 -8.83 -0.22 7.50
CA LYS A 185 -9.38 -1.57 7.33
C LYS A 185 -10.37 -1.69 6.16
N PRO A 186 -9.99 -1.28 4.93
CA PRO A 186 -10.86 -1.40 3.76
C PRO A 186 -11.21 -2.87 3.46
N PHE A 187 -10.43 -3.79 3.97
CA PHE A 187 -10.67 -5.24 4.00
C PHE A 187 -9.88 -5.88 5.15
N LYS A 188 -10.27 -7.09 5.52
CA LYS A 188 -9.68 -7.90 6.61
C LYS A 188 -9.25 -9.26 6.07
N ILE A 189 -8.46 -9.99 6.86
CA ILE A 189 -8.17 -11.40 6.58
C ILE A 189 -9.49 -12.18 6.64
N GLY A 190 -9.76 -12.98 5.60
CA GLY A 190 -11.01 -13.73 5.40
C GLY A 190 -11.99 -13.06 4.45
N ASP A 191 -11.84 -11.76 4.14
CA ASP A 191 -12.72 -11.08 3.18
C ASP A 191 -12.43 -11.56 1.74
N ARG A 192 -13.50 -11.63 0.92
CA ARG A 192 -13.40 -11.80 -0.52
C ARG A 192 -13.30 -10.43 -1.18
N VAL A 193 -12.21 -10.22 -1.93
CA VAL A 193 -11.92 -8.93 -2.57
C VAL A 193 -11.53 -9.10 -4.03
N ILE A 194 -11.73 -8.03 -4.80
CA ILE A 194 -11.12 -7.87 -6.13
C ILE A 194 -10.11 -6.74 -6.01
N ILE A 195 -8.85 -7.04 -6.26
CA ILE A 195 -7.76 -6.07 -6.27
C ILE A 195 -7.05 -6.16 -7.62
N ALA A 196 -6.96 -5.07 -8.35
CA ALA A 196 -6.35 -5.01 -9.68
C ALA A 196 -6.92 -6.06 -10.66
N GLY A 197 -8.24 -6.33 -10.59
CA GLY A 197 -8.93 -7.30 -11.43
C GLY A 197 -8.76 -8.77 -10.98
N ILE A 198 -8.05 -9.03 -9.90
CA ILE A 198 -7.84 -10.38 -9.36
C ILE A 198 -8.80 -10.60 -8.20
N THR A 199 -9.65 -11.61 -8.32
CA THR A 199 -10.55 -12.04 -7.25
C THR A 199 -9.85 -13.05 -6.35
N GLY A 200 -9.99 -12.86 -5.03
CA GLY A 200 -9.42 -13.81 -4.06
C GLY A 200 -9.88 -13.54 -2.63
N ASP A 201 -9.68 -14.54 -1.80
CA ASP A 201 -9.90 -14.44 -0.35
C ASP A 201 -8.59 -14.01 0.31
N VAL A 202 -8.64 -12.96 1.14
CA VAL A 202 -7.46 -12.43 1.85
C VAL A 202 -7.00 -13.45 2.90
N THR A 203 -5.80 -13.99 2.71
CA THR A 203 -5.19 -14.96 3.65
C THR A 203 -4.13 -14.35 4.53
N GLY A 204 -3.55 -13.21 4.10
CA GLY A 204 -2.53 -12.52 4.88
C GLY A 204 -2.28 -11.10 4.41
N ILE A 205 -1.82 -10.26 5.34
CA ILE A 205 -1.42 -8.87 5.07
C ILE A 205 -0.04 -8.68 5.67
N THR A 206 0.96 -8.46 4.82
CA THR A 206 2.35 -8.20 5.23
C THR A 206 2.70 -6.74 4.99
N LEU A 207 3.86 -6.29 5.47
CA LEU A 207 4.36 -4.92 5.27
C LEU A 207 4.43 -4.52 3.79
N THR A 208 4.71 -5.47 2.90
CA THR A 208 4.97 -5.21 1.47
C THR A 208 3.92 -5.76 0.53
N HIS A 209 3.17 -6.81 0.94
CA HIS A 209 2.22 -7.51 0.10
C HIS A 209 0.94 -7.88 0.83
N VAL A 210 -0.17 -7.88 0.11
CA VAL A 210 -1.40 -8.61 0.46
C VAL A 210 -1.31 -9.99 -0.18
N ILE A 211 -1.67 -11.03 0.57
CA ILE A 211 -1.68 -12.42 0.12
C ILE A 211 -3.12 -12.84 -0.08
N LEU A 212 -3.46 -13.24 -1.30
CA LEU A 212 -4.79 -13.74 -1.65
C LEU A 212 -4.72 -15.23 -1.99
N ASN A 213 -5.74 -15.97 -1.59
CA ASN A 213 -6.07 -17.26 -2.20
C ASN A 213 -6.99 -16.98 -3.39
N GLN A 214 -6.50 -17.25 -4.60
CA GLN A 214 -7.23 -16.95 -5.83
C GLN A 214 -8.57 -17.67 -5.88
N VAL A 215 -9.61 -16.93 -6.28
CA VAL A 215 -10.94 -17.43 -6.57
C VAL A 215 -11.15 -17.36 -8.08
N GLY A 216 -11.60 -18.49 -8.68
CA GLY A 216 -11.72 -18.58 -10.12
C GLY A 216 -10.37 -18.66 -10.86
N GLY A 217 -10.24 -17.93 -11.93
CA GLY A 217 -9.02 -17.92 -12.77
C GLY A 217 -8.94 -19.08 -13.73
N SER A 218 -8.18 -20.12 -13.43
CA SER A 218 -8.08 -21.33 -14.27
C SER A 218 -9.20 -22.33 -14.05
N ILE A 219 -9.96 -22.19 -12.97
CA ILE A 219 -11.14 -22.99 -12.66
C ILE A 219 -12.34 -22.13 -13.01
N GLY A 220 -13.29 -22.66 -13.79
CA GLY A 220 -14.55 -21.95 -14.05
C GLY A 220 -15.33 -21.74 -12.75
N GLY A 221 -16.00 -20.58 -12.63
CA GLY A 221 -16.76 -20.23 -11.43
C GLY A 221 -15.97 -19.46 -10.38
N GLU A 222 -16.54 -19.31 -9.19
CA GLU A 222 -15.98 -18.52 -8.08
C GLU A 222 -15.48 -19.39 -6.91
N GLU A 223 -14.89 -20.52 -7.21
CA GLU A 223 -14.31 -21.41 -6.24
C GLU A 223 -12.83 -21.08 -5.97
N LYS A 224 -12.34 -21.50 -4.80
CA LYS A 224 -10.93 -21.34 -4.43
C LYS A 224 -10.05 -22.23 -5.28
N SER A 225 -9.15 -21.63 -6.03
CA SER A 225 -8.21 -22.39 -6.87
C SER A 225 -7.01 -22.98 -6.11
N GLY A 226 -6.82 -22.58 -4.84
CA GLY A 226 -5.64 -22.93 -4.03
C GLY A 226 -4.36 -22.17 -4.41
N ARG A 227 -4.40 -21.28 -5.40
CA ARG A 227 -3.24 -20.48 -5.80
C ARG A 227 -3.07 -19.28 -4.88
N GLY A 228 -1.88 -19.16 -4.30
CA GLY A 228 -1.48 -17.97 -3.56
C GLY A 228 -1.04 -16.85 -4.51
N ILE A 229 -1.66 -15.68 -4.43
CA ILE A 229 -1.27 -14.49 -5.18
C ILE A 229 -0.74 -13.44 -4.21
N LEU A 230 0.45 -12.92 -4.51
CA LEU A 230 1.07 -11.84 -3.75
C LEU A 230 0.88 -10.54 -4.53
N ILE A 231 0.10 -9.61 -3.96
CA ILE A 231 -0.15 -8.29 -4.54
C ILE A 231 0.68 -7.27 -3.79
N PRO A 232 1.62 -6.55 -4.44
CA PRO A 232 2.37 -5.48 -3.79
C PRO A 232 1.42 -4.41 -3.24
N ASN A 233 1.58 -4.01 -1.97
CA ASN A 233 0.69 -3.03 -1.34
C ASN A 233 0.64 -1.69 -2.09
N ALA A 234 1.73 -1.28 -2.74
CA ALA A 234 1.78 -0.04 -3.52
C ALA A 234 0.69 0.05 -4.61
N ILE A 235 0.25 -1.09 -5.15
CA ILE A 235 -0.79 -1.16 -6.18
C ILE A 235 -2.16 -0.69 -5.65
N LEU A 236 -2.41 -0.80 -4.36
CA LEU A 236 -3.70 -0.47 -3.74
C LEU A 236 -4.08 1.02 -3.87
N PHE A 237 -3.11 1.92 -4.01
CA PHE A 237 -3.39 3.34 -4.27
C PHE A 237 -3.72 3.67 -5.73
N GLN A 238 -3.44 2.74 -6.64
CA GLN A 238 -3.59 2.94 -8.08
C GLN A 238 -4.78 2.18 -8.66
N ASN A 239 -5.36 1.26 -7.89
CA ASN A 239 -6.43 0.39 -8.37
C ASN A 239 -7.65 0.44 -7.44
N THR A 240 -8.81 0.19 -8.04
CA THR A 240 -10.05 0.02 -7.30
C THR A 240 -9.99 -1.27 -6.47
N ILE A 241 -10.42 -1.18 -5.23
CA ILE A 241 -10.60 -2.32 -4.34
C ILE A 241 -12.10 -2.55 -4.20
N ILE A 242 -12.57 -3.72 -4.61
CA ILE A 242 -13.95 -4.15 -4.40
C ILE A 242 -13.94 -5.17 -3.27
N ASN A 243 -14.64 -4.88 -2.18
CA ASN A 243 -14.80 -5.81 -1.07
C ASN A 243 -16.25 -6.28 -1.03
N TYR A 244 -16.47 -7.58 -1.15
CA TYR A 244 -17.80 -8.19 -1.13
C TYR A 244 -18.48 -8.14 0.25
N THR A 245 -17.68 -7.98 1.31
CA THR A 245 -18.13 -8.07 2.72
C THR A 245 -17.80 -6.84 3.55
N LEU A 246 -17.56 -5.68 2.90
CA LEU A 246 -17.13 -4.45 3.60
C LEU A 246 -18.10 -4.03 4.70
N ASP A 247 -19.39 -3.94 4.36
CA ASP A 247 -20.43 -3.43 5.25
C ASP A 247 -21.36 -4.53 5.77
N GLN A 248 -21.48 -5.62 5.03
CA GLN A 248 -22.40 -6.72 5.35
C GLN A 248 -21.75 -8.07 5.06
N GLU A 249 -22.03 -9.06 5.92
CA GLU A 249 -21.58 -10.44 5.75
C GLU A 249 -22.21 -11.11 4.51
N TYR A 250 -23.41 -10.63 4.10
CA TYR A 250 -24.23 -11.22 3.05
C TYR A 250 -24.32 -10.31 1.86
N MET A 251 -24.07 -10.84 0.67
CA MET A 251 -24.24 -10.16 -0.61
C MET A 251 -25.50 -10.60 -1.33
N LEU A 252 -26.03 -9.77 -2.23
CA LEU A 252 -27.09 -10.16 -3.15
C LEU A 252 -26.51 -10.96 -4.32
N ASP A 253 -27.09 -12.11 -4.60
CA ASP A 253 -26.76 -12.95 -5.74
C ASP A 253 -28.00 -13.28 -6.57
N GLU A 254 -27.80 -13.80 -7.78
CA GLU A 254 -28.92 -14.15 -8.64
C GLU A 254 -28.69 -15.46 -9.44
N VAL A 255 -29.78 -16.23 -9.59
CA VAL A 255 -29.84 -17.33 -10.53
C VAL A 255 -30.73 -16.92 -11.71
N PRO A 256 -30.19 -16.77 -12.92
CA PRO A 256 -30.95 -16.44 -14.10
C PRO A 256 -31.64 -17.69 -14.67
N VAL A 257 -32.97 -17.66 -14.79
CA VAL A 257 -33.78 -18.72 -15.38
C VAL A 257 -34.53 -18.14 -16.57
N ARG A 258 -34.57 -18.90 -17.68
CA ARG A 258 -35.32 -18.50 -18.88
C ARG A 258 -36.56 -19.35 -18.99
N LEU A 259 -37.73 -18.69 -19.05
CA LEU A 259 -39.04 -19.36 -19.19
C LEU A 259 -39.63 -19.07 -20.54
N THR A 260 -40.44 -20.02 -21.05
CA THR A 260 -41.25 -19.77 -22.26
C THR A 260 -42.39 -18.81 -21.96
N PHE A 261 -42.89 -18.10 -22.97
CA PHE A 261 -43.98 -17.13 -22.82
C PHE A 261 -45.31 -17.75 -22.36
N ASP A 262 -45.52 -19.04 -22.67
CA ASP A 262 -46.69 -19.81 -22.30
C ASP A 262 -46.57 -20.53 -20.94
N SER A 263 -45.48 -20.37 -20.23
CA SER A 263 -45.34 -20.85 -18.86
C SER A 263 -46.29 -20.15 -17.89
N ASP A 264 -46.86 -20.89 -16.94
CA ASP A 264 -47.58 -20.30 -15.81
C ASP A 264 -46.67 -19.48 -14.94
N TRP A 265 -46.75 -18.18 -15.14
CA TRP A 265 -45.91 -17.19 -14.45
C TRP A 265 -46.00 -17.27 -12.91
N ASN A 266 -47.22 -17.39 -12.36
CA ASN A 266 -47.44 -17.42 -10.95
C ASN A 266 -46.84 -18.67 -10.30
N ARG A 267 -47.06 -19.81 -10.96
CA ARG A 267 -46.52 -21.09 -10.48
C ARG A 267 -45.01 -21.13 -10.57
N ALA A 268 -44.41 -20.65 -11.64
CA ALA A 268 -42.98 -20.55 -11.79
C ALA A 268 -42.35 -19.62 -10.70
N LYS A 269 -42.96 -18.49 -10.43
CA LYS A 269 -42.56 -17.59 -9.37
C LYS A 269 -42.55 -18.26 -7.99
N GLU A 270 -43.65 -18.92 -7.63
CA GLU A 270 -43.77 -19.64 -6.37
C GLU A 270 -42.67 -20.69 -6.20
N LEU A 271 -42.45 -21.52 -7.21
CA LEU A 271 -41.40 -22.55 -7.17
C LEU A 271 -40.00 -21.96 -7.06
N MET A 272 -39.71 -20.87 -7.77
CA MET A 272 -38.40 -20.21 -7.72
C MET A 272 -38.13 -19.64 -6.37
N VAL A 273 -39.08 -18.89 -5.79
CA VAL A 273 -38.92 -18.28 -4.47
C VAL A 273 -38.82 -19.37 -3.38
N ALA A 274 -39.65 -20.41 -3.47
CA ALA A 274 -39.62 -21.55 -2.52
C ALA A 274 -38.28 -22.29 -2.57
N ALA A 275 -37.72 -22.54 -3.75
CA ALA A 275 -36.42 -23.19 -3.92
C ALA A 275 -35.29 -22.38 -3.28
N ALA A 276 -35.26 -21.07 -3.51
CA ALA A 276 -34.26 -20.21 -2.90
C ALA A 276 -34.46 -20.11 -1.36
N ALA A 277 -35.72 -20.00 -0.91
CA ALA A 277 -36.02 -19.90 0.53
C ALA A 277 -35.62 -21.18 1.29
N GLU A 278 -35.77 -22.36 0.67
CA GLU A 278 -35.33 -23.64 1.25
C GLU A 278 -33.82 -23.66 1.46
N VAL A 279 -33.04 -23.28 0.42
CA VAL A 279 -31.57 -23.30 0.46
C VAL A 279 -31.00 -22.21 1.35
N THR A 280 -31.63 -21.04 1.39
CA THR A 280 -31.14 -19.88 2.13
C THR A 280 -31.83 -19.64 3.46
N LYS A 281 -32.53 -20.63 4.01
CA LYS A 281 -33.33 -20.54 5.25
C LYS A 281 -32.57 -19.92 6.42
N ASP A 282 -31.33 -20.38 6.66
CA ASP A 282 -30.49 -19.86 7.75
C ASP A 282 -30.09 -18.40 7.56
N ILE A 283 -29.92 -17.98 6.29
CA ILE A 283 -29.58 -16.62 5.92
C ILE A 283 -30.80 -15.71 6.08
N ILE A 284 -31.99 -16.17 5.68
CA ILE A 284 -33.26 -15.44 5.87
C ILE A 284 -33.50 -15.16 7.34
N VAL A 285 -33.28 -16.14 8.22
CA VAL A 285 -33.44 -15.98 9.67
C VAL A 285 -32.51 -14.90 10.21
N LYS A 286 -31.30 -14.77 9.68
CA LYS A 286 -30.31 -13.81 10.14
C LYS A 286 -30.48 -12.42 9.53
N THR A 287 -30.90 -12.33 8.27
CA THR A 287 -31.02 -11.06 7.52
C THR A 287 -32.41 -10.47 7.55
N GLY A 288 -33.44 -11.29 7.75
CA GLY A 288 -34.85 -10.90 7.59
C GLY A 288 -35.26 -10.64 6.14
N GLU A 289 -34.39 -10.92 5.15
CA GLU A 289 -34.65 -10.66 3.74
C GLU A 289 -35.01 -11.95 3.01
N GLU A 290 -36.21 -11.99 2.42
CA GLU A 290 -36.66 -13.13 1.62
C GLU A 290 -36.17 -13.04 0.15
N PRO A 291 -36.00 -14.22 -0.55
CA PRO A 291 -35.74 -14.24 -1.97
C PRO A 291 -36.85 -13.58 -2.77
N PHE A 292 -36.47 -12.93 -3.85
CA PHE A 292 -37.41 -12.24 -4.74
C PHE A 292 -36.99 -12.37 -6.20
N ILE A 293 -37.91 -12.10 -7.11
CA ILE A 293 -37.61 -12.16 -8.54
C ILE A 293 -37.63 -10.78 -9.22
N ARG A 294 -36.85 -10.67 -10.31
CA ARG A 294 -36.94 -9.62 -11.33
C ARG A 294 -37.02 -10.28 -12.68
N ALA A 295 -37.79 -9.72 -13.59
CA ALA A 295 -38.02 -10.31 -14.91
C ALA A 295 -37.80 -9.28 -16.01
N GLU A 296 -37.38 -9.80 -17.16
CA GLU A 296 -37.12 -9.05 -18.40
C GLU A 296 -37.58 -9.89 -19.59
N PHE A 297 -38.20 -9.25 -20.59
CA PHE A 297 -38.57 -9.96 -21.84
C PHE A 297 -37.34 -10.09 -22.74
N LEU A 298 -37.18 -11.29 -23.29
CA LEU A 298 -36.23 -11.58 -24.35
C LEU A 298 -37.02 -11.97 -25.64
N ASP A 299 -36.31 -11.99 -26.76
CA ASP A 299 -36.91 -12.30 -28.07
C ASP A 299 -37.64 -13.67 -28.11
N TRP A 300 -37.21 -14.64 -27.29
CA TRP A 300 -37.69 -16.02 -27.28
C TRP A 300 -38.10 -16.54 -25.90
N GLY A 301 -38.39 -15.64 -24.96
CA GLY A 301 -38.84 -16.04 -23.62
C GLY A 301 -38.73 -14.91 -22.60
N ILE A 302 -38.91 -15.26 -21.33
CA ILE A 302 -38.85 -14.39 -20.21
C ILE A 302 -37.57 -14.73 -19.39
N LEU A 303 -36.63 -13.79 -19.25
CA LEU A 303 -35.53 -13.97 -18.35
C LEU A 303 -35.98 -13.59 -16.94
N VAL A 304 -35.98 -14.55 -16.04
CA VAL A 304 -36.33 -14.36 -14.63
C VAL A 304 -35.08 -14.47 -13.79
N ARG A 305 -34.75 -13.42 -13.08
CA ARG A 305 -33.60 -13.39 -12.15
C ARG A 305 -34.12 -13.63 -10.74
N LEU A 306 -33.85 -14.83 -10.23
CA LEU A 306 -34.12 -15.19 -8.85
C LEU A 306 -33.01 -14.60 -7.97
N ARG A 307 -33.33 -13.62 -7.13
CA ARG A 307 -32.38 -12.92 -6.28
C ARG A 307 -32.51 -13.34 -4.82
N TYR A 308 -31.39 -13.56 -4.17
CA TYR A 308 -31.32 -14.02 -2.79
C TYR A 308 -30.03 -13.53 -2.12
N LYS A 309 -30.01 -13.52 -0.79
CA LYS A 309 -28.79 -13.24 -0.03
C LYS A 309 -27.92 -14.47 0.12
N THR A 310 -26.60 -14.29 -0.01
CA THR A 310 -25.62 -15.39 0.11
C THR A 310 -24.33 -14.90 0.77
N ILE A 311 -23.53 -15.84 1.26
CA ILE A 311 -22.16 -15.58 1.70
C ILE A 311 -21.24 -15.73 0.48
N PRO A 312 -20.35 -14.74 0.20
CA PRO A 312 -19.50 -14.78 -1.01
C PRO A 312 -18.74 -16.09 -1.20
N ALA A 313 -18.27 -16.70 -0.11
CA ALA A 313 -17.53 -17.95 -0.16
C ALA A 313 -18.38 -19.17 -0.54
N LYS A 314 -19.72 -19.13 -0.34
CA LYS A 314 -20.65 -20.23 -0.65
C LYS A 314 -21.57 -19.95 -1.85
N ARG A 315 -21.31 -18.86 -2.55
CA ARG A 315 -22.17 -18.41 -3.64
C ARG A 315 -22.43 -19.49 -4.67
N GLN A 316 -21.38 -20.12 -5.19
CA GLN A 316 -21.48 -21.15 -6.22
C GLN A 316 -22.20 -22.40 -5.73
N GLU A 317 -21.93 -22.82 -4.51
CA GLU A 317 -22.56 -23.98 -3.87
C GLU A 317 -24.07 -23.77 -3.73
N LEU A 318 -24.49 -22.64 -3.13
CA LEU A 318 -25.92 -22.34 -2.92
C LEU A 318 -26.66 -22.16 -4.24
N SER A 319 -26.05 -21.52 -5.24
CA SER A 319 -26.65 -21.38 -6.57
C SER A 319 -26.88 -22.74 -7.22
N THR A 320 -25.94 -23.68 -7.08
CA THR A 320 -26.05 -25.03 -7.58
C THR A 320 -27.22 -25.79 -6.95
N TYR A 321 -27.35 -25.74 -5.63
CA TYR A 321 -28.48 -26.37 -4.94
C TYR A 321 -29.83 -25.78 -5.36
N ILE A 322 -29.91 -24.46 -5.53
CA ILE A 322 -31.14 -23.83 -6.04
C ILE A 322 -31.47 -24.36 -7.44
N ILE A 323 -30.49 -24.46 -8.36
CA ILE A 323 -30.67 -24.96 -9.69
C ILE A 323 -31.14 -26.41 -9.68
N GLU A 324 -30.58 -27.27 -8.85
CA GLU A 324 -31.02 -28.67 -8.70
C GLU A 324 -32.47 -28.80 -8.28
N ILE A 325 -32.90 -27.97 -7.28
CA ILE A 325 -34.29 -27.95 -6.85
C ILE A 325 -35.19 -27.47 -7.98
N LEU A 326 -34.80 -26.40 -8.70
CA LEU A 326 -35.59 -25.87 -9.81
C LEU A 326 -35.75 -26.87 -10.94
N LEU A 327 -34.70 -27.59 -11.32
CA LEU A 327 -34.75 -28.63 -12.33
C LEU A 327 -35.74 -29.75 -11.92
N ARG A 328 -35.69 -30.14 -10.66
CA ARG A 328 -36.60 -31.18 -10.14
C ARG A 328 -38.05 -30.71 -10.08
N GLU A 329 -38.31 -29.52 -9.56
CA GLU A 329 -39.71 -29.04 -9.40
C GLU A 329 -40.33 -28.60 -10.73
N PHE A 330 -39.59 -27.96 -11.62
CA PHE A 330 -40.07 -27.63 -12.97
C PHE A 330 -40.34 -28.90 -13.81
N GLY A 331 -39.55 -29.96 -13.62
CA GLY A 331 -39.78 -31.25 -14.26
C GLY A 331 -41.13 -31.88 -13.83
N LYS A 332 -41.54 -31.69 -12.57
CA LYS A 332 -42.87 -32.18 -12.09
C LYS A 332 -44.04 -31.37 -12.66
N GLU A 333 -43.81 -30.10 -12.93
CA GLU A 333 -44.84 -29.16 -13.43
C GLU A 333 -44.89 -29.11 -14.99
N TYR A 334 -44.10 -29.90 -15.66
CA TYR A 334 -44.14 -29.96 -17.14
C TYR A 334 -45.51 -30.49 -17.63
N PRO A 335 -46.18 -29.91 -18.63
CA PRO A 335 -45.72 -28.77 -19.47
C PRO A 335 -46.14 -27.37 -18.95
N ARG A 336 -46.71 -27.26 -17.77
CA ARG A 336 -47.25 -26.00 -17.19
C ARG A 336 -46.14 -24.93 -16.99
N VAL A 337 -44.96 -25.36 -16.58
CA VAL A 337 -43.78 -24.52 -16.45
C VAL A 337 -42.66 -25.10 -17.30
N ARG A 338 -42.09 -24.29 -18.20
CA ARG A 338 -41.07 -24.78 -19.15
C ARG A 338 -39.87 -23.82 -19.22
N PHE A 339 -38.70 -24.40 -19.29
CA PHE A 339 -37.50 -23.65 -19.65
C PHE A 339 -37.55 -23.21 -21.11
N ALA A 340 -37.22 -21.96 -21.38
CA ALA A 340 -37.14 -21.49 -22.75
C ALA A 340 -35.86 -21.99 -23.41
N THR A 341 -36.01 -22.56 -24.58
CA THR A 341 -34.92 -22.91 -25.48
C THR A 341 -35.03 -22.07 -26.76
N PRO A 342 -33.93 -21.70 -27.41
CA PRO A 342 -33.97 -21.04 -28.70
C PRO A 342 -34.79 -21.89 -29.66
N SER A 343 -35.96 -21.39 -30.05
CA SER A 343 -36.86 -22.10 -31.00
C SER A 343 -36.98 -21.27 -32.27
N GLN A 344 -36.97 -21.96 -33.43
CA GLN A 344 -37.25 -21.35 -34.71
C GLN A 344 -38.58 -21.95 -35.25
N THR A 345 -39.52 -21.06 -35.57
CA THR A 345 -40.73 -21.48 -36.26
C THR A 345 -40.49 -21.37 -37.76
N ILE A 346 -40.27 -22.50 -38.41
CA ILE A 346 -40.13 -22.58 -39.89
C ILE A 346 -41.54 -22.66 -40.47
N ARG A 347 -42.03 -21.57 -41.05
CA ARG A 347 -43.27 -21.57 -41.82
C ARG A 347 -42.94 -22.07 -43.23
N TYR A 348 -43.22 -23.31 -43.49
CA TYR A 348 -43.15 -23.85 -44.85
C TYR A 348 -44.35 -23.34 -45.64
N ARG A 349 -44.14 -22.55 -46.68
CA ARG A 349 -45.15 -22.20 -47.67
C ARG A 349 -45.05 -23.25 -48.82
N PRO A 350 -45.98 -24.19 -48.92
CA PRO A 350 -45.88 -25.08 -50.03
C PRO A 350 -46.07 -24.29 -51.33
N ASP A 351 -45.14 -24.44 -52.26
CA ASP A 351 -45.31 -23.90 -53.58
C ASP A 351 -46.58 -24.54 -54.16
N VAL A 352 -47.59 -23.71 -54.37
CA VAL A 352 -48.78 -24.11 -55.06
C VAL A 352 -48.36 -24.27 -56.53
N GLY A 353 -47.89 -25.47 -56.89
CA GLY A 353 -47.64 -25.81 -58.27
C GLY A 353 -48.88 -25.60 -59.06
N ALA A 354 -48.78 -25.14 -60.29
CA ALA A 354 -49.85 -24.75 -61.18
C ALA A 354 -50.87 -25.86 -61.44
N ASN A 355 -50.87 -27.05 -60.82
CA ASN A 355 -51.76 -28.16 -60.97
C ASN A 355 -52.41 -28.64 -59.65
N GLY A 356 -52.86 -27.75 -58.81
CA GLY A 356 -53.96 -27.99 -57.86
C GLY A 356 -53.97 -29.24 -56.95
N THR A 357 -52.86 -29.91 -56.68
CA THR A 357 -52.83 -31.09 -55.79
C THR A 357 -51.94 -30.80 -54.59
N SER A 358 -52.57 -30.47 -53.45
CA SER A 358 -51.90 -30.33 -52.16
C SER A 358 -51.47 -31.69 -51.61
N ARG A 359 -50.15 -31.94 -51.53
CA ARG A 359 -49.60 -33.01 -50.68
C ARG A 359 -49.32 -32.43 -49.30
N THR A 360 -50.14 -32.76 -48.34
CA THR A 360 -49.87 -32.58 -46.92
C THR A 360 -48.79 -33.59 -46.48
N LEU A 361 -47.59 -33.12 -46.26
CA LEU A 361 -46.59 -33.85 -45.47
C LEU A 361 -46.61 -33.33 -44.04
N SER A 362 -47.31 -34.03 -43.15
CA SER A 362 -47.15 -33.90 -41.72
C SER A 362 -45.89 -34.67 -41.35
N SER A 363 -44.88 -33.93 -40.90
CA SER A 363 -43.78 -34.52 -40.12
C SER A 363 -43.57 -33.64 -38.88
N GLU A 364 -44.31 -33.93 -37.83
CA GLU A 364 -43.85 -33.75 -36.49
C GLU A 364 -42.62 -34.66 -36.30
N ARG A 365 -41.46 -34.06 -36.14
CA ARG A 365 -40.33 -34.69 -35.47
C ARG A 365 -39.91 -33.75 -34.36
N ASP A 366 -40.34 -34.12 -33.16
CA ASP A 366 -39.71 -33.71 -31.91
C ASP A 366 -38.28 -34.26 -31.94
N LEU A 367 -37.31 -33.31 -31.76
CA LEU A 367 -35.95 -33.59 -31.36
C LEU A 367 -35.67 -32.91 -30.04
#